data_c33c4f890f2c5ea6f3bf43e6010dba4c
#
_entry.id   c33c4f890f2c5ea6f3bf43e6010dba4c
#
_cell.length_a   1.000
_cell.length_b   1.000
_cell.length_c   1.000
_cell.angle_alpha   90.00
_cell.angle_beta   90.00
_cell.angle_gamma   90.00
#
_symmetry.space_group_name_H-M   'P 1'
#
loop_
_entity.id
_entity.type
_entity.pdbx_description
1 polymer ?
#
loop_
_entity_poly.entity_id
_entity_poly.type
_entity_poly.pdbx_seq_one_letter_code
_entity_poly.pdbx_strand_id
1 'polypeptide(L)'
;YVNDPKGREYIASASESLQHFSGDCDDHAILMAACIKAVGGTPRIIHTGGHLYPEMLIGDKNDLEWAIYLIKEQLFAKESKDQQIHYHIDERGQIWINLDYTAVYPGGRFMSEEILGALTFN
;
A
#
# COMPACT_ATOMS: atom_id res chain seq x y z
N TYR A 1 -17.46 4.77 -5.60
CA TYR A 1 -16.47 4.92 -6.67
C TYR A 1 -16.90 6.01 -7.65
N VAL A 2 -16.06 6.99 -7.80
CA VAL A 2 -16.26 8.00 -8.82
C VAL A 2 -15.72 7.43 -10.12
N ASN A 3 -16.47 7.58 -11.21
CA ASN A 3 -16.07 7.09 -12.50
C ASN A 3 -14.87 7.88 -13.03
N ASP A 4 -13.68 7.47 -12.62
CA ASP A 4 -12.42 8.12 -12.96
C ASP A 4 -11.70 7.31 -14.05
N PRO A 5 -11.56 7.87 -15.27
CA PRO A 5 -10.84 7.17 -16.36
C PRO A 5 -9.41 6.79 -15.98
N LYS A 6 -8.73 7.61 -15.19
CA LYS A 6 -7.39 7.28 -14.72
C LYS A 6 -7.39 6.06 -13.83
N GLY A 7 -8.38 5.93 -12.94
CA GLY A 7 -8.52 4.75 -12.10
C GLY A 7 -8.66 3.48 -12.91
N ARG A 8 -9.44 3.53 -13.98
CA ARG A 8 -9.62 2.38 -14.88
C ARG A 8 -8.32 2.03 -15.61
N GLU A 9 -7.59 3.03 -16.06
CA GLU A 9 -6.31 2.82 -16.73
C GLU A 9 -5.31 2.15 -15.79
N TYR A 10 -5.25 2.58 -14.54
CA TYR A 10 -4.36 1.99 -13.56
C TYR A 10 -4.73 0.54 -13.25
N ILE A 11 -6.01 0.23 -13.13
CA ILE A 11 -6.48 -1.15 -12.92
C ILE A 11 -6.07 -2.03 -14.09
N ALA A 12 -6.33 -1.59 -15.32
CA ALA A 12 -6.01 -2.35 -16.52
C ALA A 12 -4.51 -2.56 -16.65
N SER A 13 -3.72 -1.51 -16.45
CA SER A 13 -2.26 -1.57 -16.54
C SER A 13 -1.66 -2.48 -15.48
N ALA A 14 -2.17 -2.39 -14.24
CA ALA A 14 -1.71 -3.25 -13.15
C ALA A 14 -2.06 -4.70 -13.44
N SER A 15 -3.26 -4.97 -13.95
CA SER A 15 -3.68 -6.32 -14.32
C SER A 15 -2.78 -6.92 -15.40
N GLU A 16 -2.43 -6.15 -16.43
CA GLU A 16 -1.50 -6.60 -17.46
C GLU A 16 -0.13 -6.93 -16.89
N SER A 17 0.40 -6.05 -16.03
CA SER A 17 1.71 -6.24 -15.42
C SER A 17 1.76 -7.43 -14.49
N LEU A 18 0.65 -7.76 -13.85
CA LEU A 18 0.57 -8.78 -12.82
C LEU A 18 -0.18 -10.03 -13.26
N GLN A 19 -0.42 -10.19 -14.56
CA GLN A 19 -1.22 -11.32 -15.08
C GLN A 19 -0.63 -12.69 -14.78
N HIS A 20 0.65 -12.77 -14.44
CA HIS A 20 1.33 -14.02 -14.08
C HIS A 20 1.13 -14.42 -12.63
N PHE A 21 0.55 -13.53 -11.83
CA PHE A 21 0.28 -13.81 -10.43
C PHE A 21 -1.19 -14.20 -10.27
N SER A 22 -1.45 -15.12 -9.39
CA SER A 22 -2.82 -15.60 -9.15
C SER A 22 -3.11 -15.63 -7.66
N GLY A 23 -4.41 -15.52 -7.32
CA GLY A 23 -4.87 -15.55 -5.95
C GLY A 23 -5.55 -14.25 -5.54
N ASP A 24 -6.18 -14.27 -4.36
CA ASP A 24 -6.97 -13.13 -3.88
C ASP A 24 -6.11 -11.91 -3.52
N CYS A 25 -4.83 -12.14 -3.19
CA CYS A 25 -3.94 -11.05 -2.78
C CYS A 25 -3.65 -10.08 -3.93
N ASP A 26 -3.50 -10.56 -5.16
CA ASP A 26 -3.23 -9.68 -6.30
C ASP A 26 -4.45 -8.83 -6.67
N ASP A 27 -5.66 -9.40 -6.58
CA ASP A 27 -6.89 -8.65 -6.80
C ASP A 27 -7.04 -7.51 -5.79
N HIS A 28 -6.78 -7.79 -4.51
CA HIS A 28 -6.81 -6.78 -3.46
C HIS A 28 -5.74 -5.70 -3.65
N ALA A 29 -4.54 -6.09 -4.02
CA ALA A 29 -3.44 -5.16 -4.24
C ALA A 29 -3.77 -4.20 -5.40
N ILE A 30 -4.28 -4.74 -6.50
CA ILE A 30 -4.66 -3.95 -7.67
C ILE A 30 -5.78 -2.97 -7.31
N LEU A 31 -6.82 -3.45 -6.64
CA LEU A 31 -7.96 -2.63 -6.26
C LEU A 31 -7.54 -1.51 -5.31
N MET A 32 -6.74 -1.83 -4.30
CA MET A 32 -6.28 -0.83 -3.35
C MET A 32 -5.39 0.22 -4.03
N ALA A 33 -4.48 -0.21 -4.90
CA ALA A 33 -3.64 0.72 -5.65
C ALA A 33 -4.48 1.66 -6.50
N ALA A 34 -5.51 1.15 -7.17
CA ALA A 34 -6.42 1.96 -7.96
C ALA A 34 -7.17 2.97 -7.08
N CYS A 35 -7.63 2.56 -5.90
CA CYS A 35 -8.31 3.46 -4.97
C CYS A 35 -7.38 4.56 -4.46
N ILE A 36 -6.15 4.23 -4.10
CA ILE A 36 -5.16 5.21 -3.66
C ILE A 36 -4.93 6.24 -4.76
N LYS A 37 -4.76 5.77 -6.00
CA LYS A 37 -4.52 6.66 -7.13
C LYS A 37 -5.72 7.56 -7.40
N ALA A 38 -6.93 7.01 -7.30
CA ALA A 38 -8.17 7.76 -7.54
C ALA A 38 -8.35 8.93 -6.58
N VAL A 39 -7.84 8.82 -5.35
CA VAL A 39 -7.92 9.90 -4.36
C VAL A 39 -6.67 10.79 -4.33
N GLY A 40 -5.79 10.64 -5.30
CA GLY A 40 -4.62 11.51 -5.44
C GLY A 40 -3.35 11.03 -4.74
N GLY A 41 -3.37 9.83 -4.16
CA GLY A 41 -2.17 9.24 -3.56
C GLY A 41 -1.27 8.58 -4.58
N THR A 42 -0.10 8.15 -4.14
CA THR A 42 0.85 7.41 -4.97
C THR A 42 1.01 6.01 -4.40
N PRO A 43 0.44 5.00 -5.06
CA PRO A 43 0.59 3.62 -4.62
C PRO A 43 1.76 2.92 -5.31
N ARG A 44 2.21 1.84 -4.69
CA ARG A 44 3.04 0.84 -5.37
C ARG A 44 2.58 -0.54 -4.91
N ILE A 45 2.87 -1.56 -5.72
CA ILE A 45 2.58 -2.94 -5.38
C ILE A 45 3.90 -3.64 -5.14
N ILE A 46 4.00 -4.30 -3.99
CA ILE A 46 5.19 -5.04 -3.61
C ILE A 46 4.95 -6.52 -3.89
N HIS A 47 5.93 -7.15 -4.51
CA HIS A 47 5.94 -8.56 -4.79
C HIS A 47 6.96 -9.25 -3.88
N THR A 48 6.51 -10.23 -3.14
CA THR A 48 7.35 -11.13 -2.36
C THR A 48 7.24 -12.55 -2.92
N GLY A 49 7.85 -13.52 -2.28
CA GLY A 49 7.89 -14.89 -2.80
C GLY A 49 6.56 -15.61 -2.99
N GLY A 50 5.46 -15.09 -2.52
CA GLY A 50 4.15 -15.72 -2.67
C GLY A 50 3.02 -14.77 -2.34
N HIS A 51 3.30 -13.48 -2.33
CA HIS A 51 2.32 -12.49 -1.90
C HIS A 51 2.52 -11.17 -2.63
N LEU A 52 1.40 -10.52 -2.93
CA LEU A 52 1.38 -9.16 -3.45
C LEU A 52 0.62 -8.29 -2.48
N TYR A 53 1.14 -7.10 -2.20
CA TYR A 53 0.42 -6.17 -1.34
C TYR A 53 0.74 -4.72 -1.73
N PRO A 54 -0.19 -3.80 -1.44
CA PRO A 54 0.02 -2.40 -1.78
C PRO A 54 0.71 -1.65 -0.65
N GLU A 55 1.45 -0.62 -1.06
CA GLU A 55 1.98 0.39 -0.15
C GLU A 55 1.60 1.76 -0.67
N MET A 56 1.51 2.74 0.21
CA MET A 56 1.20 4.11 -0.16
C MET A 56 2.35 5.03 0.25
N LEU A 57 2.75 5.92 -0.66
CA LEU A 57 3.75 6.91 -0.38
C LEU A 57 3.25 7.89 0.67
N ILE A 58 4.00 8.05 1.75
CA ILE A 58 3.69 9.01 2.81
C ILE A 58 4.51 10.28 2.63
N GLY A 59 5.77 10.16 2.25
CA GLY A 59 6.67 11.28 2.08
C GLY A 59 7.90 11.16 2.97
N ASP A 60 8.21 12.21 3.73
CA ASP A 60 9.38 12.22 4.59
C ASP A 60 9.06 11.79 6.02
N LYS A 61 10.04 11.90 6.90
CA LYS A 61 9.92 11.49 8.29
C LYS A 61 8.90 12.31 9.07
N ASN A 62 8.73 13.59 8.76
CA ASN A 62 7.72 14.43 9.41
C ASN A 62 6.32 13.99 9.01
N ASP A 63 6.14 13.63 7.74
CA ASP A 63 4.87 13.10 7.25
C ASP A 63 4.55 11.76 7.91
N LEU A 64 5.57 10.95 8.15
CA LEU A 64 5.39 9.67 8.84
C LEU A 64 4.90 9.87 10.27
N GLU A 65 5.47 10.81 11.01
CA GLU A 65 5.05 11.09 12.38
C GLU A 65 3.58 11.51 12.43
N TRP A 66 3.16 12.34 11.47
CA TRP A 66 1.78 12.76 11.37
C TRP A 66 0.86 11.60 11.01
N ALA A 67 1.28 10.74 10.08
CA ALA A 67 0.52 9.55 9.69
C ALA A 67 0.36 8.59 10.88
N ILE A 68 1.41 8.35 11.63
CA ILE A 68 1.36 7.50 12.82
C ILE A 68 0.36 8.05 13.83
N TYR A 69 0.39 9.36 14.07
CA TYR A 69 -0.55 10.01 14.98
C TYR A 69 -1.99 9.79 14.52
N LEU A 70 -2.28 10.01 13.23
CA LEU A 70 -3.62 9.83 12.70
C LEU A 70 -4.10 8.39 12.83
N ILE A 71 -3.24 7.44 12.53
CA ILE A 71 -3.60 6.02 12.61
C ILE A 71 -3.81 5.59 14.06
N LYS A 72 -2.87 5.88 14.94
CA LYS A 72 -2.86 5.35 16.29
C LYS A 72 -3.79 6.10 17.25
N GLU A 73 -4.01 7.38 17.02
CA GLU A 73 -4.76 8.20 17.97
C GLU A 73 -6.15 8.61 17.48
N GLN A 74 -6.39 8.59 16.17
CA GLN A 74 -7.62 9.12 15.61
C GLN A 74 -8.46 8.07 14.86
N LEU A 75 -7.87 7.39 13.87
CA LEU A 75 -8.64 6.57 12.95
C LEU A 75 -8.71 5.10 13.34
N PHE A 76 -7.61 4.57 13.83
CA PHE A 76 -7.49 3.13 14.14
C PHE A 76 -6.92 2.91 15.54
N ALA A 77 -7.32 3.76 16.49
CA ALA A 77 -6.81 3.70 17.87
C ALA A 77 -7.01 2.32 18.50
N LYS A 78 -8.17 1.72 18.27
CA LYS A 78 -8.49 0.41 18.83
C LYS A 78 -7.74 -0.72 18.14
N GLU A 79 -7.72 -0.70 16.81
CA GLU A 79 -7.10 -1.74 15.98
C GLU A 79 -5.58 -1.75 16.11
N SER A 80 -4.98 -0.58 16.27
CA SER A 80 -3.53 -0.42 16.34
C SER A 80 -2.97 -0.30 17.75
N LYS A 81 -3.81 -0.50 18.77
CA LYS A 81 -3.40 -0.39 20.18
C LYS A 81 -2.23 -1.34 20.47
N ASP A 82 -1.16 -0.77 21.04
CA ASP A 82 0.06 -1.50 21.40
C ASP A 82 0.78 -2.14 20.20
N GLN A 83 0.44 -1.72 18.97
CA GLN A 83 1.05 -2.21 17.75
C GLN A 83 1.93 -1.14 17.13
N GLN A 84 2.90 -1.58 16.35
CA GLN A 84 3.78 -0.68 15.62
C GLN A 84 3.23 -0.41 14.22
N ILE A 85 3.61 0.73 13.66
CA ILE A 85 3.32 1.04 12.26
C ILE A 85 4.51 0.61 11.42
N HIS A 86 4.26 -0.27 10.47
CA HIS A 86 5.30 -0.82 9.59
C HIS A 86 5.36 -0.09 8.27
N TYR A 87 6.58 0.19 7.82
CA TYR A 87 6.83 0.94 6.60
C TYR A 87 8.17 0.55 6.00
N HIS A 88 8.36 0.90 4.73
CA HIS A 88 9.65 0.78 4.07
C HIS A 88 10.15 2.17 3.70
N ILE A 89 11.48 2.31 3.63
CA ILE A 89 12.14 3.53 3.18
C ILE A 89 12.83 3.17 1.86
N ASP A 90 12.56 3.93 0.79
CA ASP A 90 13.16 3.68 -0.50
C ASP A 90 14.55 4.35 -0.63
N GLU A 91 15.18 4.18 -1.80
CA GLU A 91 16.51 4.72 -2.10
C GLU A 91 16.58 6.23 -1.99
N ARG A 92 15.46 6.91 -2.14
CA ARG A 92 15.37 8.37 -2.08
C ARG A 92 15.05 8.88 -0.68
N GLY A 93 14.92 7.96 0.29
CA GLY A 93 14.53 8.32 1.65
C GLY A 93 13.03 8.54 1.82
N GLN A 94 12.23 8.21 0.81
CA GLN A 94 10.78 8.34 0.91
C GLN A 94 10.18 7.13 1.62
N ILE A 95 9.12 7.37 2.37
CA ILE A 95 8.51 6.39 3.25
C ILE A 95 7.22 5.86 2.63
N TRP A 96 7.08 4.54 2.62
CA TRP A 96 5.93 3.83 2.09
C TRP A 96 5.29 3.02 3.20
N ILE A 97 4.02 3.28 3.47
CA ILE A 97 3.29 2.59 4.53
C ILE A 97 2.62 1.34 3.98
N ASN A 98 2.62 0.28 4.79
CA ASN A 98 1.99 -0.99 4.43
C ASN A 98 0.47 -0.87 4.44
N LEU A 99 -0.17 -1.24 3.32
CA LEU A 99 -1.64 -1.29 3.22
C LEU A 99 -2.13 -2.69 2.84
N ASP A 100 -1.41 -3.71 3.30
CA ASP A 100 -1.80 -5.09 3.05
C ASP A 100 -3.15 -5.39 3.71
N TYR A 101 -4.04 -6.01 2.94
CA TYR A 101 -5.38 -6.34 3.42
C TYR A 101 -5.38 -7.35 4.58
N THR A 102 -4.29 -8.08 4.76
CA THR A 102 -4.15 -9.03 5.86
C THR A 102 -3.98 -8.35 7.21
N ALA A 103 -3.69 -7.06 7.21
CA ALA A 103 -3.60 -6.27 8.43
C ALA A 103 -4.92 -5.57 8.71
N VAL A 104 -5.21 -5.32 9.99
CA VAL A 104 -6.46 -4.69 10.40
C VAL A 104 -6.35 -3.18 10.50
N TYR A 105 -5.18 -2.61 10.21
CA TYR A 105 -4.95 -1.17 10.23
C TYR A 105 -3.84 -0.82 9.24
N PRO A 106 -3.81 0.43 8.71
CA PRO A 106 -2.71 0.87 7.85
C PRO A 106 -1.39 0.83 8.60
N GLY A 107 -0.36 0.30 7.96
CA GLY A 107 0.94 0.12 8.61
C GLY A 107 1.03 -1.16 9.42
N GLY A 108 0.18 -2.13 9.16
CA GLY A 108 0.22 -3.42 9.82
C GLY A 108 1.47 -4.22 9.47
N ARG A 109 1.63 -5.35 10.13
CA ARG A 109 2.81 -6.18 10.01
C ARG A 109 2.97 -6.75 8.60
N PHE A 110 4.21 -6.77 8.10
CA PHE A 110 4.53 -7.41 6.83
C PHE A 110 4.47 -8.93 6.95
N MET A 111 3.89 -9.59 5.96
CA MET A 111 3.89 -11.05 5.89
C MET A 111 5.26 -11.59 5.53
N SER A 112 6.03 -10.85 4.75
CA SER A 112 7.39 -11.20 4.37
C SER A 112 8.19 -9.90 4.20
N GLU A 113 9.43 -9.91 4.69
CA GLU A 113 10.31 -8.74 4.55
C GLU A 113 11.16 -8.81 3.29
N GLU A 114 11.16 -9.94 2.59
CA GLU A 114 11.90 -10.09 1.35
C GLU A 114 11.12 -9.53 0.18
N ILE A 115 11.60 -8.42 -0.35
CA ILE A 115 10.99 -7.76 -1.51
C ILE A 115 11.68 -8.26 -2.78
N LEU A 116 10.92 -8.92 -3.65
CA LEU A 116 11.43 -9.37 -4.94
C LEU A 116 11.23 -8.33 -6.05
N GLY A 117 10.26 -7.44 -5.87
CA GLY A 117 10.01 -6.39 -6.82
C GLY A 117 8.99 -5.39 -6.33
N ALA A 118 8.97 -4.23 -6.95
CA ALA A 118 8.01 -3.17 -6.65
C ALA A 118 7.56 -2.51 -7.96
N LEU A 119 6.26 -2.27 -8.07
CA LEU A 119 5.66 -1.61 -9.23
C LEU A 119 4.96 -0.34 -8.74
N THR A 120 5.51 0.82 -9.10
CA THR A 120 4.99 2.12 -8.67
C THR A 120 4.10 2.74 -9.74
N PHE A 121 2.97 3.27 -9.34
CA PHE A 121 2.01 3.94 -10.21
C PHE A 121 2.05 5.44 -9.93
N ASN A 122 2.77 6.16 -10.76
CA ASN A 122 2.90 7.63 -10.63
C ASN A 122 1.73 8.37 -11.28
#